data_a60dbe183ec435ef1944b8a4e5294972
#
_entry.id   a60dbe183ec435ef1944b8a4e5294972
#
_cell.length_a   1.000
_cell.length_b   1.000
_cell.length_c   1.000
_cell.angle_alpha   90.00
_cell.angle_beta   90.00
_cell.angle_gamma   90.00
#
_symmetry.space_group_name_H-M   'P 1'
#
loop_
_entity.id
_entity.type
_entity.pdbx_description
1 polymer ?
#
loop_
_entity_poly.entity_id
_entity_poly.type
_entity_poly.pdbx_seq_one_letter_code
_entity_poly.pdbx_strand_id
1 'polypeptide(L)'
;MTEQWLPITGFEDSYEVSNDGRARSLDRYRINGKGGQVLWRGREIKPYFQRRSGHVLFNLWRNSRQTKKQAHRLVLEAFVGPAPDGHECCHLDGDPKNNRIENLYWGTRTENTIDSV
;
A
#
# COMPACT_ATOMS: atom_id res chain seq x y z
N MET A 1 -4.31 8.83 17.42
CA MET A 1 -3.71 9.70 16.38
C MET A 1 -4.58 9.71 15.14
N THR A 2 -4.64 10.87 14.47
CA THR A 2 -5.37 10.96 13.23
C THR A 2 -4.68 10.18 12.13
N GLU A 3 -5.46 9.45 11.35
CA GLU A 3 -4.92 8.70 10.22
C GLU A 3 -4.39 9.65 9.15
N GLN A 4 -3.18 9.39 8.68
CA GLN A 4 -2.53 10.19 7.66
C GLN A 4 -2.45 9.42 6.35
N TRP A 5 -2.60 10.12 5.23
CA TRP A 5 -2.59 9.54 3.90
C TRP A 5 -1.50 10.17 3.05
N LEU A 6 -0.74 9.33 2.35
CA LEU A 6 0.33 9.77 1.44
C LEU A 6 0.18 9.07 0.09
N PRO A 7 0.66 9.69 -0.99
CA PRO A 7 0.61 9.05 -2.31
C PRO A 7 1.34 7.72 -2.34
N ILE A 8 0.76 6.76 -3.07
CA ILE A 8 1.42 5.47 -3.29
C ILE A 8 2.50 5.65 -4.36
N THR A 9 3.73 5.24 -4.03
CA THR A 9 4.87 5.33 -4.95
C THR A 9 4.57 4.62 -6.27
N GLY A 10 4.71 5.32 -7.37
CA GLY A 10 4.39 4.80 -8.70
C GLY A 10 2.94 5.02 -9.13
N PHE A 11 2.08 5.46 -8.21
CA PHE A 11 0.65 5.70 -8.48
C PHE A 11 0.19 7.00 -7.84
N GLU A 12 1.06 7.98 -7.77
CA GLU A 12 0.86 9.20 -6.97
C GLU A 12 -0.41 9.99 -7.32
N ASP A 13 -0.80 9.96 -8.59
CA ASP A 13 -1.97 10.68 -9.06
C ASP A 13 -3.28 9.91 -8.93
N SER A 14 -3.21 8.66 -8.49
CA SER A 14 -4.37 7.76 -8.51
C SER A 14 -4.73 7.17 -7.16
N TYR A 15 -3.76 6.94 -6.29
CA TYR A 15 -3.98 6.20 -5.05
C TYR A 15 -3.15 6.76 -3.91
N GLU A 16 -3.69 6.58 -2.68
CA GLU A 16 -2.99 6.91 -1.44
C GLU A 16 -3.03 5.73 -0.49
N VAL A 17 -2.04 5.67 0.40
CA VAL A 17 -1.96 4.66 1.46
C VAL A 17 -1.89 5.39 2.80
N SER A 18 -2.48 4.81 3.84
CA SER A 18 -2.48 5.41 5.17
C SER A 18 -1.45 4.77 6.10
N ASN A 19 -1.15 5.49 7.17
CA ASN A 19 -0.28 4.97 8.24
C ASN A 19 -0.91 3.82 9.01
N ASP A 20 -2.19 3.52 8.78
CA ASP A 20 -2.88 2.37 9.36
C ASP A 20 -2.92 1.18 8.40
N GLY A 21 -2.31 1.28 7.22
CA GLY A 21 -2.26 0.17 6.27
C GLY A 21 -3.45 0.07 5.35
N ARG A 22 -4.24 1.13 5.23
CA ARG A 22 -5.38 1.18 4.30
C ARG A 22 -4.97 1.87 3.01
N ALA A 23 -5.66 1.55 1.93
CA ALA A 23 -5.43 2.20 0.63
C ALA A 23 -6.74 2.76 0.09
N ARG A 24 -6.65 3.84 -0.67
CA ARG A 24 -7.82 4.45 -1.30
C ARG A 24 -7.46 5.02 -2.66
N SER A 25 -8.43 5.02 -3.57
CA SER A 25 -8.30 5.73 -4.83
C SER A 25 -8.67 7.19 -4.63
N LEU A 26 -8.12 8.05 -5.49
CA LEU A 26 -8.41 9.49 -5.43
C LEU A 26 -9.55 9.84 -6.38
N ASP A 27 -10.23 10.97 -6.09
CA ASP A 27 -11.21 11.53 -7.01
C ASP A 27 -10.52 11.90 -8.32
N ARG A 28 -11.19 11.64 -9.44
CA ARG A 28 -10.64 11.99 -10.74
C ARG A 28 -11.75 12.28 -11.73
N TYR A 29 -11.47 13.12 -12.70
CA TYR A 29 -12.39 13.43 -13.78
C TYR A 29 -12.07 12.55 -14.99
N ARG A 30 -13.12 12.05 -15.63
CA ARG A 30 -13.02 11.32 -16.89
C ARG A 30 -13.87 11.99 -17.94
N ILE A 31 -13.41 11.99 -19.18
CA ILE A 31 -14.19 12.50 -20.29
C ILE A 31 -15.12 11.38 -20.77
N ASN A 32 -16.43 11.68 -20.80
CA ASN A 32 -17.40 10.70 -21.33
C ASN A 32 -17.41 10.74 -22.87
N GLY A 33 -18.15 9.83 -23.48
CA GLY A 33 -18.21 9.72 -24.95
C GLY A 33 -18.79 10.91 -25.67
N LYS A 34 -19.40 11.86 -24.93
CA LYS A 34 -19.99 13.07 -25.50
C LYS A 34 -19.16 14.33 -25.23
N GLY A 35 -17.91 14.16 -24.75
CA GLY A 35 -17.03 15.28 -24.45
C GLY A 35 -17.25 15.95 -23.10
N GLY A 36 -18.21 15.47 -22.29
CA GLY A 36 -18.43 15.98 -20.95
C GLY A 36 -17.49 15.35 -19.94
N GLN A 37 -17.26 16.05 -18.82
CA GLN A 37 -16.46 15.52 -17.73
C GLN A 37 -17.35 14.86 -16.69
N VAL A 38 -16.93 13.68 -16.19
CA VAL A 38 -17.61 12.96 -15.12
C VAL A 38 -16.64 12.79 -13.97
N LEU A 39 -17.08 13.15 -12.77
CA LEU A 39 -16.30 12.96 -11.57
C LEU A 39 -16.43 11.51 -11.08
N TRP A 40 -15.31 10.82 -11.01
CA TRP A 40 -15.22 9.49 -10.40
C TRP A 40 -14.69 9.67 -8.99
N ARG A 41 -15.56 9.44 -8.02
CA ARG A 41 -15.17 9.60 -6.62
C ARG A 41 -14.22 8.51 -6.18
N GLY A 42 -13.19 8.93 -5.44
CA GLY A 42 -12.28 7.99 -4.80
C GLY A 42 -12.98 7.22 -3.70
N ARG A 43 -12.47 6.01 -3.44
CA ARG A 43 -13.01 5.16 -2.39
C ARG A 43 -11.91 4.28 -1.81
N GLU A 44 -12.15 3.77 -0.61
CA GLU A 44 -11.25 2.81 0.00
C GLU A 44 -11.20 1.54 -0.83
N ILE A 45 -10.00 1.00 -1.01
CA ILE A 45 -9.78 -0.22 -1.77
C ILE A 45 -9.87 -1.40 -0.83
N LYS A 46 -10.68 -2.38 -1.19
CA LYS A 46 -10.81 -3.59 -0.39
C LYS A 46 -9.53 -4.43 -0.51
N PRO A 47 -8.88 -4.76 0.62
CA PRO A 47 -7.70 -5.61 0.58
C PRO A 47 -8.09 -7.07 0.34
N TYR A 48 -7.13 -7.86 -0.14
CA TYR A 48 -7.28 -9.30 -0.12
C TYR A 48 -6.05 -9.93 0.53
N PHE A 49 -6.22 -11.16 1.01
CA PHE A 49 -5.21 -11.84 1.80
C PHE A 49 -4.61 -12.98 1.01
N GLN A 50 -3.29 -13.03 0.97
CA GLN A 50 -2.58 -14.13 0.33
C GLN A 50 -2.63 -15.32 1.27
N ARG A 51 -3.15 -16.44 0.78
CA ARG A 51 -3.47 -17.60 1.63
C ARG A 51 -2.28 -18.15 2.42
N ARG A 52 -1.14 -18.31 1.76
CA ARG A 52 0.00 -18.99 2.40
C ARG A 52 0.75 -18.09 3.36
N SER A 53 0.99 -16.86 2.96
CA SER A 53 1.80 -15.95 3.75
C SER A 53 0.99 -15.11 4.74
N GLY A 54 -0.31 -14.96 4.48
CA GLY A 54 -1.17 -14.04 5.25
C GLY A 54 -0.94 -12.57 4.93
N HIS A 55 -0.10 -12.26 3.96
CA HIS A 55 0.14 -10.88 3.57
C HIS A 55 -1.10 -10.24 2.99
N VAL A 56 -1.24 -8.93 3.26
CA VAL A 56 -2.34 -8.11 2.72
C VAL A 56 -1.87 -7.49 1.41
N LEU A 57 -2.72 -7.58 0.40
CA LEU A 57 -2.43 -7.09 -0.94
C LEU A 57 -3.54 -6.16 -1.41
N PHE A 58 -3.16 -5.18 -2.23
CA PHE A 58 -4.10 -4.30 -2.92
C PHE A 58 -3.93 -4.43 -4.43
N ASN A 59 -5.04 -4.42 -5.14
CA ASN A 59 -5.05 -4.36 -6.60
C ASN A 59 -5.09 -2.91 -7.04
N LEU A 60 -4.03 -2.45 -7.71
CA LEU A 60 -3.95 -1.09 -8.22
C LEU A 60 -3.98 -1.11 -9.74
N TRP A 61 -4.70 -0.15 -10.33
CA TRP A 61 -4.90 -0.07 -11.77
C TRP A 61 -4.19 1.15 -12.34
N ARG A 62 -3.48 0.95 -13.44
CA ARG A 62 -2.86 2.02 -14.19
C ARG A 62 -2.81 1.62 -15.67
N ASN A 63 -3.29 2.52 -16.54
CA ASN A 63 -3.32 2.29 -18.00
C ASN A 63 -3.97 0.94 -18.34
N SER A 64 -5.10 0.64 -17.70
CA SER A 64 -5.85 -0.61 -17.90
C SER A 64 -5.12 -1.87 -17.46
N ARG A 65 -4.01 -1.71 -16.73
CA ARG A 65 -3.26 -2.84 -16.18
C ARG A 65 -3.43 -2.90 -14.66
N GLN A 66 -3.64 -4.10 -14.16
CA GLN A 66 -3.73 -4.35 -12.73
C GLN A 66 -2.37 -4.78 -12.19
N THR A 67 -1.98 -4.18 -11.06
CA THR A 67 -0.76 -4.57 -10.35
C THR A 67 -1.13 -4.89 -8.92
N LYS A 68 -0.65 -6.02 -8.42
CA LYS A 68 -0.84 -6.41 -7.03
C LYS A 68 0.32 -5.90 -6.20
N LYS A 69 0.02 -5.15 -5.15
CA LYS A 69 1.04 -4.56 -4.28
C LYS A 69 0.79 -4.95 -2.83
N GLN A 70 1.86 -5.28 -2.13
CA GLN A 70 1.79 -5.65 -0.71
C GLN A 70 1.59 -4.40 0.14
N ALA A 71 0.59 -4.44 1.03
CA ALA A 71 0.22 -3.28 1.86
C ALA A 71 1.39 -2.79 2.70
N HIS A 72 2.11 -3.69 3.37
CA HIS A 72 3.23 -3.30 4.24
C HIS A 72 4.31 -2.57 3.47
N ARG A 73 4.59 -2.99 2.24
CA ARG A 73 5.59 -2.34 1.41
C ARG A 73 5.14 -0.95 0.97
N LEU A 74 3.86 -0.80 0.61
CA LEU A 74 3.32 0.50 0.23
C LEU A 74 3.41 1.50 1.38
N VAL A 75 3.11 1.05 2.60
CA VAL A 75 3.19 1.91 3.79
C VAL A 75 4.62 2.37 4.02
N LEU A 76 5.58 1.46 4.03
CA LEU A 76 6.98 1.83 4.27
C LEU A 76 7.53 2.73 3.18
N GLU A 77 7.24 2.45 1.91
CA GLU A 77 7.72 3.27 0.81
C GLU A 77 7.18 4.71 0.89
N ALA A 78 5.92 4.86 1.31
CA ALA A 78 5.29 6.19 1.40
C ALA A 78 5.74 6.97 2.64
N PHE A 79 5.86 6.33 3.80
CA PHE A 79 6.09 7.01 5.07
C PHE A 79 7.55 7.04 5.51
N VAL A 80 8.38 6.14 5.03
CA VAL A 80 9.80 6.07 5.39
C VAL A 80 10.68 6.33 4.19
N GLY A 81 10.40 5.68 3.06
CA GLY A 81 11.18 5.81 1.84
C GLY A 81 11.49 4.46 1.23
N PRO A 82 12.24 4.44 0.11
CA PRO A 82 12.53 3.20 -0.58
C PRO A 82 13.38 2.26 0.25
N ALA A 83 13.27 0.97 -0.02
CA ALA A 83 14.04 -0.05 0.68
C ALA A 83 15.53 0.12 0.42
N PRO A 84 16.37 0.13 1.48
CA PRO A 84 17.82 0.04 1.27
C PRO A 84 18.21 -1.29 0.64
N ASP A 85 19.36 -1.33 -0.02
CA ASP A 85 19.85 -2.56 -0.64
C ASP A 85 19.93 -3.69 0.38
N GLY A 86 19.43 -4.87 0.01
CA GLY A 86 19.46 -6.04 0.87
C GLY A 86 18.46 -6.01 2.03
N HIS A 87 17.56 -5.04 2.04
CA HIS A 87 16.54 -4.94 3.08
C HIS A 87 15.16 -5.34 2.55
N GLU A 88 14.34 -5.86 3.44
CA GLU A 88 12.96 -6.21 3.13
C GLU A 88 12.03 -5.67 4.22
N CYS A 89 10.75 -5.63 3.93
CA CYS A 89 9.76 -5.13 4.88
C CYS A 89 9.52 -6.16 5.98
N CYS A 90 9.64 -5.72 7.23
CA CYS A 90 9.50 -6.57 8.41
C CYS A 90 8.36 -6.08 9.30
N HIS A 91 7.73 -7.02 9.99
CA HIS A 91 6.68 -6.74 10.97
C HIS A 91 7.23 -6.99 12.38
N LEU A 92 7.19 -5.97 13.24
CA LEU A 92 7.73 -6.08 14.60
C LEU A 92 7.07 -7.19 15.39
N ASP A 93 5.76 -7.35 15.24
CA ASP A 93 5.00 -8.38 15.98
C ASP A 93 4.90 -9.71 15.21
N GLY A 94 5.48 -9.79 14.02
CA GLY A 94 5.41 -10.98 13.19
C GLY A 94 4.05 -11.21 12.52
N ASP A 95 3.09 -10.30 12.69
CA ASP A 95 1.75 -10.45 12.11
C ASP A 95 1.68 -9.76 10.74
N PRO A 96 1.58 -10.52 9.64
CA PRO A 96 1.55 -9.94 8.29
C PRO A 96 0.31 -9.11 8.01
N LYS A 97 -0.69 -9.15 8.87
CA LYS A 97 -1.92 -8.36 8.74
C LYS A 97 -1.84 -7.03 9.44
N ASN A 98 -0.86 -6.83 10.32
CA ASN A 98 -0.69 -5.58 11.06
C ASN A 98 0.26 -4.66 10.30
N ASN A 99 -0.30 -3.86 9.37
CA ASN A 99 0.47 -3.01 8.47
C ASN A 99 0.45 -1.54 8.88
N ARG A 100 0.31 -1.28 10.16
CA ARG A 100 0.44 0.06 10.73
C ARG A 100 1.91 0.47 10.69
N ILE A 101 2.19 1.75 10.40
CA ILE A 101 3.57 2.21 10.20
C ILE A 101 4.45 1.93 11.44
N GLU A 102 3.91 2.07 12.64
CA GLU A 102 4.68 1.82 13.86
C GLU A 102 5.06 0.36 14.06
N ASN A 103 4.47 -0.56 13.28
CA ASN A 103 4.79 -1.99 13.32
C ASN A 103 5.72 -2.44 12.19
N LEU A 104 6.11 -1.52 11.31
CA LEU A 104 6.87 -1.87 10.10
C LEU A 104 8.25 -1.24 10.11
N TYR A 105 9.22 -1.95 9.52
CA TYR A 105 10.55 -1.40 9.33
C TYR A 105 11.24 -2.11 8.17
N TRP A 106 12.24 -1.45 7.58
CA TRP A 106 13.12 -2.08 6.61
C TRP A 106 14.23 -2.80 7.37
N GLY A 107 14.29 -4.12 7.26
CA GLY A 107 15.28 -4.92 7.94
C GLY A 107 15.96 -5.90 7.01
N THR A 108 17.07 -6.46 7.47
CA THR A 108 17.75 -7.52 6.73
C THR A 108 16.96 -8.82 6.89
N ARG A 109 17.26 -9.79 6.03
CA ARG A 109 16.61 -11.10 6.09
C ARG A 109 16.81 -11.76 7.47
N THR A 110 17.99 -11.59 8.04
CA THR A 110 18.31 -12.12 9.37
C THR A 110 17.44 -11.47 10.44
N GLU A 111 17.29 -10.14 10.41
CA GLU A 111 16.45 -9.40 11.35
C GLU A 111 15.00 -9.84 11.24
N ASN A 112 14.50 -9.99 10.01
CA ASN A 112 13.12 -10.42 9.78
C ASN A 112 12.86 -11.82 10.34
N THR A 113 13.81 -12.72 10.17
CA THR A 113 13.70 -14.08 10.71
C THR A 113 13.62 -14.07 12.23
N ILE A 114 14.44 -13.23 12.89
CA ILE A 114 14.42 -13.11 14.35
C ILE A 114 13.07 -12.58 14.84
N ASP A 115 12.55 -11.53 14.20
CA ASP A 115 11.29 -10.92 14.61
C ASP A 115 10.07 -11.81 14.34
N SER A 116 10.19 -12.74 13.41
CA SER A 116 9.09 -13.62 13.05
C SER A 116 8.94 -14.86 13.93
N VAL A 117 9.84 -15.04 14.87
CA VAL A 117 9.85 -16.22 15.76
C VAL A 117 8.89 -16.06 16.92
#